data_bb754e0bbcc4c0b9a6563d61e2efeb40
#
_entry.id   bb754e0bbcc4c0b9a6563d61e2efeb40
#
_cell.length_a   1.000
_cell.length_b   1.000
_cell.length_c   1.000
_cell.angle_alpha   90.00
_cell.angle_beta   90.00
_cell.angle_gamma   90.00
#
_symmetry.space_group_name_H-M   'P 1'
#
loop_
_entity.id
_entity.type
_entity.pdbx_description
1 polymer ?
#
loop_
_entity_poly.entity_id
_entity_poly.type
_entity_poly.pdbx_seq_one_letter_code
_entity_poly.pdbx_strand_id
1 'polypeptide(L)'
;MKIVDVKSYVLGTVWRNLTFVRVITDDGLEGAGEVRMVNHTDALSGYLAEAVPRYVIGHDPANIEDLVQRMYRNDYARAGEIAMSAIAVIEIACWDIVGQALGKPVYQLLGGAVRDRIKAYANGWYTVERTPHEFHQAARRVIEKGYRALKLDPFGAGFYELDRAEKTRAVALVEAVRDAVGPDTELLIEMHGRFNPATAVEIARELEPFKPSWIEEPVPPENLAALKKVAEKVSIPVATGERLHTRYDYRTLFELQAADIIQPDITQCGGLLETKKLAAWAEVYYVLVAPHNVGGPVSTAAALHFAASTPNFKIQEHFNDFAEEWVKAAAPGNPEVVDGYFALPQGPGLGVKLNLDVISEHPQQRIFFNLFAENWHFRQALQPTPIQDEQVSQDESAKEL
;
A
#
# COMPACT_ATOMS: atom_id res chain seq x y z
N MET A 1 28.84 -13.30 -3.22
CA MET A 1 28.04 -12.04 -3.43
C MET A 1 27.87 -11.34 -2.10
N LYS A 2 28.21 -10.06 -2.02
CA LYS A 2 28.05 -9.25 -0.81
C LYS A 2 27.53 -7.88 -1.15
N ILE A 3 26.63 -7.34 -0.36
CA ILE A 3 26.16 -5.98 -0.48
C ILE A 3 27.28 -5.01 -0.09
N VAL A 4 27.66 -4.13 -1.01
CA VAL A 4 28.74 -3.15 -0.81
C VAL A 4 28.24 -1.72 -0.68
N ASP A 5 27.05 -1.42 -1.21
CA ASP A 5 26.46 -0.08 -1.14
C ASP A 5 24.93 -0.14 -1.18
N VAL A 6 24.27 0.84 -0.57
CA VAL A 6 22.81 1.05 -0.61
C VAL A 6 22.55 2.54 -0.76
N LYS A 7 21.85 2.90 -1.82
CA LYS A 7 21.48 4.30 -2.13
C LYS A 7 20.00 4.47 -2.10
N SER A 8 19.51 5.51 -1.45
CA SER A 8 18.11 5.91 -1.44
C SER A 8 17.86 7.11 -2.31
N TYR A 9 16.72 7.15 -2.97
CA TYR A 9 16.26 8.21 -3.84
C TYR A 9 14.80 8.49 -3.53
N VAL A 10 14.37 9.74 -3.60
CA VAL A 10 12.97 10.11 -3.35
C VAL A 10 12.41 10.81 -4.57
N LEU A 11 11.34 10.26 -5.11
CA LEU A 11 10.52 10.86 -6.15
C LEU A 11 9.34 11.59 -5.51
N GLY A 12 9.21 12.88 -5.78
CA GLY A 12 8.08 13.70 -5.34
C GLY A 12 6.89 13.61 -6.30
N THR A 13 5.68 13.57 -5.76
CA THR A 13 4.43 13.74 -6.50
C THR A 13 3.62 14.87 -5.88
N VAL A 14 2.43 15.14 -6.39
CA VAL A 14 1.59 16.25 -5.89
C VAL A 14 1.05 16.01 -4.48
N TRP A 15 1.06 14.77 -3.95
CA TRP A 15 0.47 14.47 -2.64
C TRP A 15 1.24 13.44 -1.80
N ARG A 16 2.24 12.77 -2.36
CA ARG A 16 3.07 11.75 -1.68
C ARG A 16 4.48 11.74 -2.24
N ASN A 17 5.40 11.22 -1.46
CA ASN A 17 6.73 10.86 -1.93
C ASN A 17 6.84 9.33 -2.08
N LEU A 18 7.62 8.88 -3.05
CA LEU A 18 8.00 7.48 -3.22
C LEU A 18 9.49 7.36 -2.94
N THR A 19 9.87 6.54 -1.98
CA THR A 19 11.28 6.29 -1.64
C THR A 19 11.72 5.02 -2.33
N PHE A 20 12.71 5.13 -3.21
CA PHE A 20 13.38 4.02 -3.87
C PHE A 20 14.70 3.72 -3.19
N VAL A 21 15.04 2.43 -3.13
CA VAL A 21 16.35 1.97 -2.67
C VAL A 21 17.00 1.15 -3.77
N ARG A 22 18.29 1.39 -4.00
CA ARG A 22 19.14 0.61 -4.89
C ARG A 22 20.21 -0.07 -4.06
N VAL A 23 20.17 -1.39 -3.99
CA VAL A 23 21.14 -2.24 -3.32
C VAL A 23 22.17 -2.71 -4.35
N ILE A 24 23.47 -2.56 -4.07
CA ILE A 24 24.55 -2.84 -4.99
C ILE A 24 25.47 -3.91 -4.37
N THR A 25 25.85 -4.91 -5.16
CA THR A 25 26.72 -6.01 -4.75
C THR A 25 28.16 -5.89 -5.29
N ASP A 26 29.09 -6.62 -4.69
CA ASP A 26 30.52 -6.65 -5.08
C ASP A 26 30.78 -7.26 -6.47
N ASP A 27 29.82 -7.99 -7.03
CA ASP A 27 29.85 -8.53 -8.38
C ASP A 27 29.07 -7.70 -9.41
N GLY A 28 28.55 -6.53 -8.99
CA GLY A 28 27.94 -5.55 -9.87
C GLY A 28 26.46 -5.75 -10.14
N LEU A 29 25.78 -6.69 -9.45
CA LEU A 29 24.33 -6.79 -9.51
C LEU A 29 23.68 -5.67 -8.67
N GLU A 30 22.54 -5.20 -9.14
CA GLU A 30 21.77 -4.13 -8.51
C GLU A 30 20.31 -4.53 -8.36
N GLY A 31 19.78 -4.38 -7.16
CA GLY A 31 18.36 -4.62 -6.88
C GLY A 31 17.62 -3.36 -6.49
N ALA A 32 16.36 -3.28 -6.86
CA ALA A 32 15.48 -2.17 -6.57
C ALA A 32 14.45 -2.54 -5.50
N GLY A 33 14.24 -1.63 -4.55
CA GLY A 33 13.12 -1.65 -3.62
C GLY A 33 12.40 -0.32 -3.64
N GLU A 34 11.15 -0.30 -3.20
CA GLU A 34 10.34 0.91 -3.11
C GLU A 34 9.42 0.85 -1.91
N VAL A 35 9.17 2.00 -1.31
CA VAL A 35 8.10 2.17 -0.32
C VAL A 35 7.51 3.58 -0.38
N ARG A 36 6.22 3.68 -0.10
CA ARG A 36 5.52 4.94 0.12
C ARG A 36 5.30 5.13 1.63
N MET A 37 5.89 6.18 2.18
CA MET A 37 5.68 6.57 3.58
C MET A 37 4.95 7.92 3.62
N VAL A 38 3.62 7.90 3.80
CA VAL A 38 2.85 9.13 3.89
C VAL A 38 3.26 9.91 5.15
N ASN A 39 3.65 11.17 4.96
CA ASN A 39 4.11 12.09 6.01
C ASN A 39 5.41 11.68 6.75
N HIS A 40 6.02 10.50 6.46
CA HIS A 40 7.17 9.98 7.21
C HIS A 40 8.41 9.71 6.33
N THR A 41 8.51 10.35 5.17
CA THR A 41 9.63 10.13 4.22
C THR A 41 11.00 10.35 4.87
N ASP A 42 11.17 11.46 5.60
CA ASP A 42 12.44 11.77 6.26
C ASP A 42 12.75 10.84 7.43
N ALA A 43 11.73 10.37 8.14
CA ALA A 43 11.89 9.39 9.21
C ALA A 43 12.40 8.05 8.67
N LEU A 44 11.86 7.58 7.54
CA LEU A 44 12.35 6.39 6.85
C LEU A 44 13.80 6.57 6.37
N SER A 45 14.10 7.70 5.73
CA SER A 45 15.47 8.01 5.25
C SER A 45 16.49 8.03 6.39
N GLY A 46 16.11 8.62 7.53
CA GLY A 46 16.94 8.62 8.75
C GLY A 46 17.15 7.21 9.31
N TYR A 47 16.10 6.40 9.39
CA TYR A 47 16.21 5.02 9.83
C TYR A 47 17.11 4.18 8.90
N LEU A 48 16.96 4.30 7.59
CA LEU A 48 17.81 3.61 6.62
C LEU A 48 19.29 4.02 6.76
N ALA A 49 19.57 5.31 6.95
CA ALA A 49 20.94 5.82 7.15
C ALA A 49 21.64 5.17 8.36
N GLU A 50 20.87 4.83 9.41
CA GLU A 50 21.41 4.14 10.59
C GLU A 50 21.43 2.61 10.44
N ALA A 51 20.42 2.01 9.85
CA ALA A 51 20.24 0.56 9.77
C ALA A 51 21.18 -0.08 8.72
N VAL A 52 21.35 0.58 7.56
CA VAL A 52 22.15 0.03 6.44
C VAL A 52 23.59 -0.28 6.84
N PRO A 53 24.39 0.62 7.43
CA PRO A 53 25.76 0.30 7.81
C PRO A 53 25.86 -0.75 8.92
N ARG A 54 24.84 -0.89 9.75
CA ARG A 54 24.82 -1.84 10.88
C ARG A 54 24.45 -3.25 10.47
N TYR A 55 23.51 -3.41 9.53
CA TYR A 55 22.88 -4.71 9.28
C TYR A 55 22.99 -5.19 7.85
N VAL A 56 23.13 -4.29 6.88
CA VAL A 56 22.99 -4.60 5.45
C VAL A 56 24.34 -4.73 4.75
N ILE A 57 25.26 -3.79 4.96
CA ILE A 57 26.57 -3.79 4.31
C ILE A 57 27.38 -5.03 4.73
N GLY A 58 27.96 -5.69 3.72
CA GLY A 58 28.73 -6.94 3.88
C GLY A 58 27.90 -8.21 3.97
N HIS A 59 26.56 -8.09 4.01
CA HIS A 59 25.65 -9.23 4.02
C HIS A 59 25.52 -9.86 2.63
N ASP A 60 25.26 -11.17 2.57
CA ASP A 60 24.92 -11.86 1.33
C ASP A 60 23.43 -11.67 1.04
N PRO A 61 23.05 -10.98 -0.06
CA PRO A 61 21.64 -10.74 -0.39
C PRO A 61 20.83 -12.02 -0.64
N ALA A 62 21.46 -13.18 -0.85
CA ALA A 62 20.77 -14.47 -0.95
C ALA A 62 20.28 -15.00 0.40
N ASN A 63 20.83 -14.52 1.53
CA ASN A 63 20.42 -14.92 2.87
C ASN A 63 19.32 -13.97 3.41
N ILE A 64 18.21 -13.86 2.68
CA ILE A 64 17.13 -12.88 2.91
C ILE A 64 16.54 -13.02 4.31
N GLU A 65 16.19 -14.24 4.75
CA GLU A 65 15.60 -14.45 6.08
C GLU A 65 16.54 -14.01 7.20
N ASP A 66 17.85 -14.33 7.10
CA ASP A 66 18.83 -13.90 8.10
C ASP A 66 18.94 -12.37 8.16
N LEU A 67 18.98 -11.71 7.01
CA LEU A 67 19.00 -10.25 6.94
C LEU A 67 17.77 -9.61 7.60
N VAL A 68 16.58 -10.09 7.25
CA VAL A 68 15.32 -9.64 7.84
C VAL A 68 15.30 -9.85 9.34
N GLN A 69 15.74 -11.04 9.82
CA GLN A 69 15.80 -11.32 11.25
C GLN A 69 16.81 -10.45 11.99
N ARG A 70 17.96 -10.14 11.39
CA ARG A 70 18.93 -9.21 11.97
C ARG A 70 18.38 -7.81 12.10
N MET A 71 17.78 -7.27 11.06
CA MET A 71 17.15 -5.94 11.09
C MET A 71 16.02 -5.88 12.12
N TYR A 72 15.17 -6.93 12.18
CA TYR A 72 14.03 -6.97 13.09
C TYR A 72 14.41 -7.20 14.56
N ARG A 73 15.30 -8.17 14.84
CA ARG A 73 15.61 -8.58 16.22
C ARG A 73 16.62 -7.69 16.90
N ASN A 74 17.56 -7.12 16.15
CA ASN A 74 18.59 -6.27 16.72
C ASN A 74 18.14 -4.82 16.93
N ASP A 75 16.99 -4.45 16.35
CA ASP A 75 16.29 -3.24 16.74
C ASP A 75 15.59 -3.48 18.10
N TYR A 76 16.00 -2.75 19.12
CA TYR A 76 15.46 -2.92 20.48
C TYR A 76 13.95 -2.66 20.54
N ALA A 77 13.48 -1.60 19.85
CA ALA A 77 12.07 -1.20 19.84
C ALA A 77 11.19 -2.14 19.02
N ARG A 78 11.76 -2.73 17.97
CA ARG A 78 11.12 -3.63 17.01
C ARG A 78 9.83 -3.12 16.39
N ALA A 79 9.59 -3.56 15.15
CA ALA A 79 8.35 -3.35 14.42
C ALA A 79 7.96 -1.87 14.24
N GLY A 80 6.68 -1.66 13.91
CA GLY A 80 6.16 -0.36 13.54
C GLY A 80 6.42 -0.03 12.06
N GLU A 81 5.64 0.92 11.56
CA GLU A 81 5.60 1.25 10.13
C GLU A 81 6.98 1.57 9.55
N ILE A 82 7.79 2.41 10.21
CA ILE A 82 9.08 2.87 9.69
C ILE A 82 10.08 1.72 9.60
N ALA A 83 10.26 0.95 10.70
CA ALA A 83 11.23 -0.14 10.73
C ALA A 83 10.84 -1.27 9.77
N MET A 84 9.56 -1.64 9.71
CA MET A 84 9.09 -2.70 8.81
C MET A 84 9.15 -2.28 7.35
N SER A 85 8.93 -1.00 7.03
CA SER A 85 9.11 -0.44 5.69
C SER A 85 10.58 -0.43 5.26
N ALA A 86 11.50 -0.09 6.17
CA ALA A 86 12.94 -0.16 5.89
C ALA A 86 13.41 -1.60 5.65
N ILE A 87 12.88 -2.57 6.40
CA ILE A 87 13.13 -4.00 6.17
C ILE A 87 12.59 -4.41 4.81
N ALA A 88 11.35 -4.05 4.50
CA ALA A 88 10.68 -4.42 3.25
C ALA A 88 11.42 -3.92 2.02
N VAL A 89 11.83 -2.65 2.00
CA VAL A 89 12.50 -2.06 0.84
C VAL A 89 13.85 -2.70 0.55
N ILE A 90 14.60 -3.11 1.57
CA ILE A 90 15.86 -3.85 1.44
C ILE A 90 15.61 -5.31 1.02
N GLU A 91 14.62 -5.95 1.64
CA GLU A 91 14.23 -7.34 1.34
C GLU A 91 13.79 -7.51 -0.11
N ILE A 92 12.93 -6.62 -0.61
CA ILE A 92 12.47 -6.62 -2.00
C ILE A 92 13.66 -6.46 -2.97
N ALA A 93 14.59 -5.55 -2.68
CA ALA A 93 15.80 -5.36 -3.48
C ALA A 93 16.70 -6.61 -3.47
N CYS A 94 16.78 -7.34 -2.35
CA CYS A 94 17.50 -8.60 -2.29
C CYS A 94 16.86 -9.69 -3.17
N TRP A 95 15.53 -9.81 -3.18
CA TRP A 95 14.82 -10.71 -4.09
C TRP A 95 15.09 -10.38 -5.56
N ASP A 96 15.12 -9.08 -5.89
CA ASP A 96 15.47 -8.63 -7.24
C ASP A 96 16.86 -9.09 -7.64
N ILE A 97 17.88 -8.89 -6.77
CA ILE A 97 19.26 -9.36 -6.99
C ILE A 97 19.31 -10.87 -7.19
N VAL A 98 18.66 -11.64 -6.31
CA VAL A 98 18.68 -13.12 -6.38
C VAL A 98 18.01 -13.60 -7.67
N GLY A 99 16.89 -12.98 -8.05
CA GLY A 99 16.21 -13.28 -9.31
C GLY A 99 17.09 -13.00 -10.54
N GLN A 100 17.80 -11.88 -10.55
CA GLN A 100 18.76 -11.52 -11.60
C GLN A 100 19.93 -12.52 -11.65
N ALA A 101 20.54 -12.84 -10.50
CA ALA A 101 21.65 -13.79 -10.41
C ALA A 101 21.28 -15.18 -10.94
N LEU A 102 20.06 -15.62 -10.74
CA LEU A 102 19.55 -16.92 -11.19
C LEU A 102 18.90 -16.88 -12.58
N GLY A 103 18.75 -15.69 -13.19
CA GLY A 103 18.05 -15.51 -14.47
C GLY A 103 16.57 -15.88 -14.40
N LYS A 104 15.91 -15.66 -13.26
CA LYS A 104 14.52 -16.05 -12.99
C LYS A 104 13.68 -14.87 -12.45
N PRO A 105 12.39 -14.77 -12.88
CA PRO A 105 11.45 -13.88 -12.21
C PRO A 105 11.25 -14.28 -10.74
N VAL A 106 11.08 -13.31 -9.85
CA VAL A 106 10.97 -13.57 -8.41
C VAL A 106 9.85 -14.53 -8.05
N TYR A 107 8.69 -14.50 -8.74
CA TYR A 107 7.60 -15.44 -8.44
C TYR A 107 8.00 -16.92 -8.62
N GLN A 108 8.95 -17.22 -9.52
CA GLN A 108 9.46 -18.59 -9.67
C GLN A 108 10.28 -19.06 -8.46
N LEU A 109 10.92 -18.13 -7.76
CA LEU A 109 11.66 -18.41 -6.52
C LEU A 109 10.72 -18.52 -5.31
N LEU A 110 9.54 -17.90 -5.38
CA LEU A 110 8.50 -17.94 -4.35
C LEU A 110 7.54 -19.15 -4.46
N GLY A 111 7.89 -20.15 -5.29
CA GLY A 111 7.10 -21.37 -5.46
C GLY A 111 6.50 -21.56 -6.84
N GLY A 112 6.68 -20.61 -7.75
CA GLY A 112 6.15 -20.68 -9.11
C GLY A 112 4.75 -20.07 -9.27
N ALA A 113 4.29 -19.95 -10.51
CA ALA A 113 2.99 -19.41 -10.82
C ALA A 113 1.87 -20.41 -10.52
N VAL A 114 0.84 -19.95 -9.80
CA VAL A 114 -0.41 -20.69 -9.55
C VAL A 114 -1.58 -20.13 -10.39
N ARG A 115 -1.32 -19.15 -11.24
CA ARG A 115 -2.24 -18.52 -12.19
C ARG A 115 -1.49 -17.99 -13.41
N ASP A 116 -2.19 -17.76 -14.50
CA ASP A 116 -1.66 -17.28 -15.77
C ASP A 116 -1.79 -15.77 -15.96
N ARG A 117 -2.64 -15.13 -15.16
CA ARG A 117 -2.89 -13.67 -15.12
C ARG A 117 -3.30 -13.23 -13.73
N ILE A 118 -3.14 -11.94 -13.42
CA ILE A 118 -3.39 -11.38 -12.10
C ILE A 118 -4.54 -10.37 -12.22
N LYS A 119 -5.66 -10.64 -11.54
CA LYS A 119 -6.81 -9.74 -11.49
C LYS A 119 -6.44 -8.44 -10.81
N ALA A 120 -6.93 -7.30 -11.35
CA ALA A 120 -6.62 -5.97 -10.85
C ALA A 120 -7.87 -5.14 -10.56
N TYR A 121 -7.77 -4.23 -9.59
CA TYR A 121 -8.74 -3.17 -9.41
C TYR A 121 -8.10 -1.78 -9.46
N ALA A 122 -8.88 -0.80 -9.94
CA ALA A 122 -8.48 0.59 -10.01
C ALA A 122 -8.65 1.29 -8.65
N ASN A 123 -7.64 2.03 -8.21
CA ASN A 123 -7.76 3.03 -7.15
C ASN A 123 -7.12 4.35 -7.62
N GLY A 124 -7.49 5.46 -6.97
CA GLY A 124 -6.95 6.78 -7.32
C GLY A 124 -7.74 7.55 -8.37
N TRP A 125 -8.75 6.99 -8.95
CA TRP A 125 -9.52 7.52 -10.08
C TRP A 125 -10.54 8.62 -9.71
N TYR A 126 -10.96 8.73 -8.44
CA TYR A 126 -12.05 9.61 -7.98
C TYR A 126 -11.57 10.97 -7.46
N THR A 127 -10.57 11.56 -8.11
CA THR A 127 -10.05 12.91 -7.85
C THR A 127 -10.93 13.99 -8.54
N VAL A 128 -12.21 13.96 -8.27
CA VAL A 128 -13.24 14.83 -8.87
C VAL A 128 -14.16 15.37 -7.78
N GLU A 129 -14.99 16.34 -8.09
CA GLU A 129 -15.98 16.83 -7.14
C GLU A 129 -16.89 15.70 -6.61
N ARG A 130 -17.19 15.73 -5.31
CA ARG A 130 -18.02 14.70 -4.64
C ARG A 130 -19.50 14.88 -4.98
N THR A 131 -19.82 14.75 -6.28
CA THR A 131 -21.20 14.74 -6.79
C THR A 131 -21.48 13.42 -7.53
N PRO A 132 -22.74 12.92 -7.52
CA PRO A 132 -23.11 11.72 -8.27
C PRO A 132 -22.73 11.78 -9.75
N HIS A 133 -22.90 12.94 -10.39
CA HIS A 133 -22.54 13.14 -11.79
C HIS A 133 -21.05 12.92 -12.06
N GLU A 134 -20.19 13.58 -11.29
CA GLU A 134 -18.75 13.50 -11.49
C GLU A 134 -18.20 12.10 -11.19
N PHE A 135 -18.69 11.43 -10.12
CA PHE A 135 -18.32 10.06 -9.79
C PHE A 135 -18.78 9.08 -10.86
N HIS A 136 -19.99 9.24 -11.40
CA HIS A 136 -20.47 8.44 -12.52
C HIS A 136 -19.54 8.57 -13.75
N GLN A 137 -19.18 9.79 -14.16
CA GLN A 137 -18.30 10.03 -15.30
C GLN A 137 -16.88 9.49 -15.05
N ALA A 138 -16.34 9.69 -13.85
CA ALA A 138 -15.03 9.17 -13.50
C ALA A 138 -15.00 7.63 -13.51
N ALA A 139 -16.02 6.97 -12.98
CA ALA A 139 -16.14 5.51 -12.98
C ALA A 139 -16.24 4.94 -14.41
N ARG A 140 -16.95 5.60 -15.32
CA ARG A 140 -16.99 5.18 -16.73
C ARG A 140 -15.60 5.20 -17.37
N ARG A 141 -14.80 6.23 -17.13
CA ARG A 141 -13.41 6.29 -17.62
C ARG A 141 -12.55 5.12 -17.11
N VAL A 142 -12.81 4.63 -15.90
CA VAL A 142 -12.14 3.43 -15.36
C VAL A 142 -12.46 2.19 -16.20
N ILE A 143 -13.73 1.99 -16.54
CA ILE A 143 -14.15 0.85 -17.37
C ILE A 143 -13.59 0.96 -18.80
N GLU A 144 -13.60 2.16 -19.39
CA GLU A 144 -13.02 2.44 -20.70
C GLU A 144 -11.50 2.17 -20.73
N LYS A 145 -10.82 2.36 -19.59
CA LYS A 145 -9.39 2.04 -19.41
C LYS A 145 -9.14 0.51 -19.26
N GLY A 146 -10.17 -0.29 -19.23
CA GLY A 146 -10.09 -1.75 -19.24
C GLY A 146 -10.23 -2.44 -17.89
N TYR A 147 -10.54 -1.72 -16.81
CA TYR A 147 -10.76 -2.32 -15.48
C TYR A 147 -12.14 -2.98 -15.36
N ARG A 148 -12.23 -3.99 -14.49
CA ARG A 148 -13.46 -4.72 -14.13
C ARG A 148 -13.73 -4.71 -12.61
N ALA A 149 -12.94 -3.96 -11.88
CA ALA A 149 -13.08 -3.72 -10.44
C ALA A 149 -12.53 -2.34 -10.10
N LEU A 150 -13.14 -1.64 -9.13
CA LEU A 150 -12.69 -0.32 -8.70
C LEU A 150 -13.02 -0.07 -7.23
N LYS A 151 -12.10 0.63 -6.54
CA LYS A 151 -12.23 1.04 -5.13
C LYS A 151 -12.50 2.55 -5.06
N LEU A 152 -13.32 2.96 -4.09
CA LEU A 152 -13.57 4.36 -3.75
C LEU A 152 -13.83 4.54 -2.27
N ASP A 153 -13.46 5.72 -1.74
CA ASP A 153 -13.88 6.23 -0.44
C ASP A 153 -14.87 7.38 -0.67
N PRO A 154 -16.17 7.19 -0.40
CA PRO A 154 -17.20 8.20 -0.63
C PRO A 154 -17.42 9.13 0.57
N PHE A 155 -16.70 9.00 1.71
CA PHE A 155 -17.10 9.53 3.02
C PHE A 155 -16.53 10.91 3.39
N GLY A 156 -15.75 11.56 2.51
CA GLY A 156 -15.20 12.90 2.75
C GLY A 156 -14.36 13.00 4.03
N ALA A 157 -14.62 14.01 4.84
CA ALA A 157 -13.92 14.26 6.11
C ALA A 157 -14.56 13.58 7.33
N GLY A 158 -15.55 12.71 7.14
CA GLY A 158 -16.26 12.04 8.24
C GLY A 158 -15.32 11.27 9.17
N PHE A 159 -15.59 11.36 10.49
CA PHE A 159 -14.82 10.66 11.51
C PHE A 159 -15.72 10.29 12.69
N TYR A 160 -15.62 9.07 13.19
CA TYR A 160 -16.49 8.37 14.14
C TYR A 160 -17.94 8.22 13.67
N GLU A 161 -18.56 9.27 13.20
CA GLU A 161 -19.94 9.30 12.75
C GLU A 161 -20.07 10.13 11.47
N LEU A 162 -21.15 9.94 10.74
CA LEU A 162 -21.57 10.81 9.65
C LEU A 162 -22.89 11.48 10.04
N ASP A 163 -23.02 12.76 9.73
CA ASP A 163 -24.33 13.37 9.76
C ASP A 163 -25.22 12.79 8.64
N ARG A 164 -26.51 13.06 8.74
CA ARG A 164 -27.49 12.50 7.80
C ARG A 164 -27.27 12.96 6.37
N ALA A 165 -26.85 14.19 6.17
CA ALA A 165 -26.63 14.75 4.83
C ALA A 165 -25.41 14.10 4.15
N GLU A 166 -24.31 13.97 4.90
CA GLU A 166 -23.09 13.35 4.40
C GLU A 166 -23.28 11.85 4.14
N LYS A 167 -24.01 11.14 5.00
CA LYS A 167 -24.36 9.74 4.77
C LYS A 167 -25.20 9.57 3.50
N THR A 168 -26.23 10.40 3.31
CA THR A 168 -27.04 10.38 2.08
C THR A 168 -26.20 10.65 0.84
N ARG A 169 -25.25 11.60 0.93
CA ARG A 169 -24.32 11.91 -0.15
C ARG A 169 -23.44 10.70 -0.47
N ALA A 170 -22.82 10.08 0.54
CA ALA A 170 -21.95 8.93 0.36
C ALA A 170 -22.67 7.76 -0.35
N VAL A 171 -23.91 7.46 0.06
CA VAL A 171 -24.74 6.42 -0.57
C VAL A 171 -25.04 6.79 -2.02
N ALA A 172 -25.42 8.04 -2.30
CA ALA A 172 -25.71 8.51 -3.67
C ALA A 172 -24.47 8.45 -4.59
N LEU A 173 -23.26 8.67 -4.05
CA LEU A 173 -22.01 8.49 -4.82
C LEU A 173 -21.79 7.02 -5.20
N VAL A 174 -22.02 6.09 -4.27
CA VAL A 174 -21.90 4.65 -4.54
C VAL A 174 -22.94 4.18 -5.54
N GLU A 175 -24.19 4.63 -5.43
CA GLU A 175 -25.26 4.38 -6.39
C GLU A 175 -24.85 4.84 -7.80
N ALA A 176 -24.40 6.09 -7.93
CA ALA A 176 -23.97 6.64 -9.21
C ALA A 176 -22.80 5.85 -9.85
N VAL A 177 -21.85 5.38 -9.04
CA VAL A 177 -20.77 4.52 -9.51
C VAL A 177 -21.31 3.18 -9.96
N ARG A 178 -22.21 2.54 -9.20
CA ARG A 178 -22.84 1.26 -9.57
C ARG A 178 -23.61 1.38 -10.90
N ASP A 179 -24.37 2.46 -11.08
CA ASP A 179 -25.09 2.74 -12.33
C ASP A 179 -24.13 2.91 -13.52
N ALA A 180 -23.01 3.57 -13.28
CA ALA A 180 -22.01 3.82 -14.32
C ALA A 180 -21.31 2.55 -14.81
N VAL A 181 -21.03 1.59 -13.90
CA VAL A 181 -20.17 0.43 -14.19
C VAL A 181 -20.95 -0.86 -14.41
N GLY A 182 -22.24 -0.87 -14.12
CA GLY A 182 -23.11 -2.05 -14.26
C GLY A 182 -22.92 -3.10 -13.15
N PRO A 183 -23.74 -4.17 -13.15
CA PRO A 183 -23.80 -5.14 -12.06
C PRO A 183 -22.61 -6.11 -12.02
N ASP A 184 -21.92 -6.32 -13.11
CA ASP A 184 -20.84 -7.32 -13.24
C ASP A 184 -19.47 -6.80 -12.81
N THR A 185 -19.34 -5.48 -12.59
CA THR A 185 -18.10 -4.85 -12.11
C THR A 185 -18.02 -4.97 -10.58
N GLU A 186 -16.86 -5.40 -10.06
CA GLU A 186 -16.63 -5.43 -8.62
C GLU A 186 -16.46 -4.02 -8.07
N LEU A 187 -17.24 -3.70 -7.06
CA LEU A 187 -17.21 -2.42 -6.37
C LEU A 187 -16.66 -2.62 -4.97
N LEU A 188 -15.64 -1.87 -4.61
CA LEU A 188 -14.90 -1.99 -3.36
C LEU A 188 -15.03 -0.67 -2.60
N ILE A 189 -15.49 -0.73 -1.35
CA ILE A 189 -15.78 0.48 -0.58
C ILE A 189 -14.76 0.61 0.55
N GLU A 190 -14.02 1.69 0.50
CA GLU A 190 -13.01 2.07 1.48
C GLU A 190 -13.61 2.97 2.55
N MET A 191 -13.36 2.66 3.82
CA MET A 191 -13.78 3.46 4.98
C MET A 191 -12.60 4.06 5.77
N HIS A 192 -11.36 3.69 5.43
CA HIS A 192 -10.11 4.20 6.03
C HIS A 192 -10.10 4.23 7.57
N GLY A 193 -10.70 3.23 8.21
CA GLY A 193 -10.73 3.16 9.68
C GLY A 193 -11.44 4.32 10.38
N ARG A 194 -12.49 4.87 9.77
CA ARG A 194 -13.10 6.12 10.23
C ARG A 194 -14.10 5.94 11.34
N PHE A 195 -14.93 4.87 11.31
CA PHE A 195 -16.20 4.87 12.02
C PHE A 195 -16.16 4.10 13.33
N ASN A 196 -17.08 4.44 14.24
CA ASN A 196 -17.43 3.56 15.33
C ASN A 196 -18.23 2.35 14.77
N PRO A 197 -18.30 1.20 15.48
CA PRO A 197 -18.96 0.01 14.96
C PRO A 197 -20.45 0.18 14.61
N ALA A 198 -21.18 1.06 15.31
CA ALA A 198 -22.61 1.27 15.05
C ALA A 198 -22.82 2.00 13.72
N THR A 199 -22.07 3.07 13.49
CA THR A 199 -22.07 3.83 12.25
C THR A 199 -21.59 2.99 11.06
N ALA A 200 -20.52 2.22 11.23
CA ALA A 200 -20.03 1.31 10.19
C ALA A 200 -21.09 0.28 9.75
N VAL A 201 -21.80 -0.33 10.70
CA VAL A 201 -22.89 -1.29 10.41
C VAL A 201 -24.07 -0.59 9.74
N GLU A 202 -24.45 0.61 10.18
CA GLU A 202 -25.52 1.38 9.54
C GLU A 202 -25.21 1.69 8.09
N ILE A 203 -24.02 2.23 7.82
CA ILE A 203 -23.55 2.53 6.46
C ILE A 203 -23.49 1.26 5.61
N ALA A 204 -22.91 0.19 6.11
CA ALA A 204 -22.79 -1.06 5.36
C ALA A 204 -24.17 -1.58 4.90
N ARG A 205 -25.18 -1.52 5.76
CA ARG A 205 -26.55 -1.92 5.42
C ARG A 205 -27.19 -1.05 4.34
N GLU A 206 -26.93 0.26 4.34
CA GLU A 206 -27.39 1.16 3.28
C GLU A 206 -26.68 0.89 1.94
N LEU A 207 -25.45 0.32 1.98
CA LEU A 207 -24.69 -0.04 0.79
C LEU A 207 -25.00 -1.45 0.24
N GLU A 208 -25.62 -2.35 1.00
CA GLU A 208 -25.97 -3.71 0.57
C GLU A 208 -26.71 -3.78 -0.79
N PRO A 209 -27.68 -2.88 -1.12
CA PRO A 209 -28.35 -2.92 -2.42
C PRO A 209 -27.42 -2.78 -3.63
N PHE A 210 -26.26 -2.13 -3.46
CA PHE A 210 -25.27 -1.93 -4.52
C PHE A 210 -24.27 -3.08 -4.62
N LYS A 211 -24.37 -4.10 -3.77
CA LYS A 211 -23.56 -5.33 -3.77
C LYS A 211 -22.07 -5.08 -3.86
N PRO A 212 -21.47 -4.33 -2.92
CA PRO A 212 -20.01 -4.20 -2.89
C PRO A 212 -19.35 -5.54 -2.60
N SER A 213 -18.19 -5.79 -3.19
CA SER A 213 -17.40 -7.01 -2.98
C SER A 213 -16.73 -7.04 -1.61
N TRP A 214 -16.48 -5.88 -1.01
CA TRP A 214 -16.11 -5.70 0.41
C TRP A 214 -16.34 -4.27 0.90
N ILE A 215 -16.36 -4.12 2.22
CA ILE A 215 -16.07 -2.87 2.92
C ILE A 215 -14.68 -3.02 3.57
N GLU A 216 -13.84 -2.00 3.40
CA GLU A 216 -12.46 -1.98 3.83
C GLU A 216 -12.30 -1.08 5.05
N GLU A 217 -11.59 -1.54 6.08
CA GLU A 217 -11.30 -0.82 7.31
C GLU A 217 -12.50 -0.02 7.88
N PRO A 218 -13.63 -0.68 8.22
CA PRO A 218 -14.82 0.03 8.68
C PRO A 218 -14.61 0.75 10.03
N VAL A 219 -13.64 0.28 10.84
CA VAL A 219 -13.28 0.85 12.14
C VAL A 219 -11.76 1.02 12.25
N PRO A 220 -11.25 1.89 13.16
CA PRO A 220 -9.82 2.04 13.39
C PRO A 220 -9.13 0.70 13.70
N PRO A 221 -7.90 0.48 13.18
CA PRO A 221 -7.22 -0.83 13.24
C PRO A 221 -6.76 -1.23 14.64
N GLU A 222 -6.71 -0.29 15.59
CA GLU A 222 -6.22 -0.51 16.94
C GLU A 222 -7.13 -1.44 17.77
N ASN A 223 -8.40 -1.62 17.36
CA ASN A 223 -9.35 -2.45 18.09
C ASN A 223 -10.00 -3.52 17.19
N LEU A 224 -9.33 -4.65 17.04
CA LEU A 224 -9.81 -5.78 16.23
C LEU A 224 -11.09 -6.44 16.80
N ALA A 225 -11.38 -6.29 18.08
CA ALA A 225 -12.66 -6.73 18.66
C ALA A 225 -13.83 -5.83 18.21
N ALA A 226 -13.56 -4.55 17.94
CA ALA A 226 -14.56 -3.66 17.33
C ALA A 226 -14.80 -4.04 15.86
N LEU A 227 -13.75 -4.41 15.12
CA LEU A 227 -13.86 -4.90 13.75
C LEU A 227 -14.73 -6.17 13.69
N LYS A 228 -14.47 -7.14 14.58
CA LYS A 228 -15.29 -8.35 14.70
C LYS A 228 -16.79 -8.04 14.89
N LYS A 229 -17.12 -7.06 15.75
CA LYS A 229 -18.52 -6.64 15.96
C LYS A 229 -19.19 -6.14 14.68
N VAL A 230 -18.43 -5.52 13.76
CA VAL A 230 -18.93 -5.12 12.45
C VAL A 230 -19.11 -6.35 11.57
N ALA A 231 -18.07 -7.17 11.42
CA ALA A 231 -18.09 -8.36 10.58
C ALA A 231 -19.26 -9.33 10.91
N GLU A 232 -19.59 -9.47 12.20
CA GLU A 232 -20.73 -10.29 12.64
C GLU A 232 -22.12 -9.72 12.31
N LYS A 233 -22.23 -8.44 11.91
CA LYS A 233 -23.50 -7.74 11.74
C LYS A 233 -23.79 -7.28 10.31
N VAL A 234 -22.85 -7.47 9.40
CA VAL A 234 -22.96 -7.10 7.99
C VAL A 234 -22.92 -8.32 7.10
N SER A 235 -23.54 -8.25 5.93
CA SER A 235 -23.52 -9.31 4.92
C SER A 235 -22.42 -9.09 3.87
N ILE A 236 -21.89 -7.87 3.79
CA ILE A 236 -20.79 -7.51 2.89
C ILE A 236 -19.48 -8.03 3.50
N PRO A 237 -18.61 -8.72 2.75
CA PRO A 237 -17.32 -9.15 3.24
C PRO A 237 -16.50 -7.98 3.81
N VAL A 238 -15.74 -8.22 4.88
CA VAL A 238 -14.89 -7.22 5.52
C VAL A 238 -13.44 -7.45 5.11
N ALA A 239 -12.78 -6.38 4.65
CA ALA A 239 -11.35 -6.35 4.34
C ALA A 239 -10.61 -5.41 5.30
N THR A 240 -9.36 -5.73 5.64
CA THR A 240 -8.48 -4.90 6.47
C THR A 240 -7.04 -5.35 6.42
N GLY A 241 -6.11 -4.53 6.89
CA GLY A 241 -4.74 -4.98 7.12
C GLY A 241 -3.64 -4.06 6.62
N GLU A 242 -3.93 -3.01 5.86
CA GLU A 242 -2.90 -2.09 5.35
C GLU A 242 -2.09 -1.40 6.45
N ARG A 243 -2.66 -1.27 7.65
CA ARG A 243 -2.06 -0.66 8.85
C ARG A 243 -1.61 -1.68 9.90
N LEU A 244 -1.48 -2.96 9.52
CA LEU A 244 -0.88 -4.01 10.33
C LEU A 244 0.48 -4.39 9.72
N HIS A 245 1.55 -4.22 10.47
CA HIS A 245 2.90 -4.24 9.91
C HIS A 245 3.67 -5.54 10.14
N THR A 246 3.18 -6.43 10.99
CA THR A 246 3.83 -7.71 11.29
C THR A 246 2.84 -8.86 11.39
N ARG A 247 3.30 -10.10 11.20
CA ARG A 247 2.46 -11.29 11.50
C ARG A 247 1.96 -11.31 12.95
N TYR A 248 2.66 -10.66 13.87
CA TYR A 248 2.25 -10.58 15.27
C TYR A 248 1.00 -9.71 15.45
N ASP A 249 0.87 -8.65 14.66
CA ASP A 249 -0.34 -7.80 14.64
C ASP A 249 -1.53 -8.57 14.04
N TYR A 250 -1.31 -9.35 12.98
CA TYR A 250 -2.34 -10.18 12.36
C TYR A 250 -2.81 -11.36 13.20
N ARG A 251 -2.04 -11.78 14.23
CA ARG A 251 -2.43 -12.92 15.07
C ARG A 251 -3.83 -12.75 15.64
N THR A 252 -4.10 -11.64 16.28
CA THR A 252 -5.41 -11.37 16.90
C THR A 252 -6.53 -11.29 15.86
N LEU A 253 -6.25 -10.76 14.65
CA LEU A 253 -7.20 -10.73 13.54
C LEU A 253 -7.67 -12.15 13.17
N PHE A 254 -6.73 -13.07 13.00
CA PHE A 254 -7.03 -14.47 12.65
C PHE A 254 -7.72 -15.22 13.79
N GLU A 255 -7.24 -15.10 15.03
CA GLU A 255 -7.86 -15.74 16.20
C GLU A 255 -9.30 -15.30 16.40
N LEU A 256 -9.61 -14.03 16.13
CA LEU A 256 -10.97 -13.48 16.20
C LEU A 256 -11.80 -13.79 14.95
N GLN A 257 -11.19 -14.18 13.84
CA GLN A 257 -11.84 -14.29 12.51
C GLN A 257 -12.62 -13.01 12.18
N ALA A 258 -11.94 -11.87 12.31
CA ALA A 258 -12.58 -10.55 12.24
C ALA A 258 -12.64 -9.96 10.82
N ALA A 259 -12.10 -10.66 9.81
CA ALA A 259 -12.11 -10.24 8.41
C ALA A 259 -12.13 -11.46 7.47
N ASP A 260 -12.71 -11.27 6.30
CA ASP A 260 -12.77 -12.24 5.20
C ASP A 260 -11.59 -12.10 4.24
N ILE A 261 -10.99 -10.90 4.22
CA ILE A 261 -9.90 -10.54 3.33
C ILE A 261 -8.86 -9.76 4.12
N ILE A 262 -7.58 -10.13 3.96
CA ILE A 262 -6.48 -9.31 4.49
C ILE A 262 -5.78 -8.54 3.36
N GLN A 263 -5.30 -7.34 3.71
CA GLN A 263 -4.69 -6.40 2.77
C GLN A 263 -3.31 -5.91 3.25
N PRO A 264 -2.34 -6.84 3.48
CA PRO A 264 -1.00 -6.41 3.85
C PRO A 264 -0.40 -5.55 2.73
N ASP A 265 0.21 -4.44 3.10
CA ASP A 265 1.09 -3.71 2.17
C ASP A 265 2.47 -4.37 2.19
N ILE A 266 2.88 -4.96 1.06
CA ILE A 266 4.14 -5.70 0.95
C ILE A 266 5.34 -4.81 1.30
N THR A 267 5.25 -3.52 0.98
CA THR A 267 6.33 -2.55 1.22
C THR A 267 6.34 -2.01 2.64
N GLN A 268 5.31 -2.31 3.46
CA GLN A 268 5.18 -1.81 4.84
C GLN A 268 5.09 -2.94 5.88
N CYS A 269 4.89 -4.19 5.46
CA CYS A 269 4.79 -5.32 6.39
C CYS A 269 6.04 -6.24 6.41
N GLY A 270 7.18 -5.77 5.89
CA GLY A 270 8.45 -6.50 5.96
C GLY A 270 8.85 -7.25 4.69
N GLY A 271 8.18 -7.01 3.56
CA GLY A 271 8.54 -7.51 2.24
C GLY A 271 7.79 -8.76 1.79
N LEU A 272 8.26 -9.34 0.71
CA LEU A 272 7.65 -10.51 0.04
C LEU A 272 7.59 -11.73 0.93
N LEU A 273 8.67 -12.03 1.65
CA LEU A 273 8.76 -13.23 2.48
C LEU A 273 7.80 -13.19 3.67
N GLU A 274 7.69 -12.03 4.34
CA GLU A 274 6.76 -11.87 5.46
C GLU A 274 5.30 -11.94 4.96
N THR A 275 5.00 -11.31 3.82
CA THR A 275 3.66 -11.37 3.21
C THR A 275 3.30 -12.79 2.77
N LYS A 276 4.27 -13.58 2.26
CA LYS A 276 4.04 -15.01 1.96
C LYS A 276 3.71 -15.82 3.21
N LYS A 277 4.36 -15.54 4.35
CA LYS A 277 4.04 -16.18 5.63
C LYS A 277 2.65 -15.80 6.12
N LEU A 278 2.27 -14.53 5.97
CA LEU A 278 0.91 -14.06 6.27
C LEU A 278 -0.13 -14.75 5.40
N ALA A 279 0.11 -14.86 4.10
CA ALA A 279 -0.81 -15.52 3.17
C ALA A 279 -1.00 -17.00 3.50
N ALA A 280 0.09 -17.72 3.82
CA ALA A 280 0.00 -19.11 4.25
C ALA A 280 -0.77 -19.29 5.57
N TRP A 281 -0.65 -18.33 6.48
CA TRP A 281 -1.43 -18.34 7.72
C TRP A 281 -2.91 -18.00 7.46
N ALA A 282 -3.19 -17.00 6.62
CA ALA A 282 -4.55 -16.66 6.19
C ALA A 282 -5.29 -17.84 5.54
N GLU A 283 -4.58 -18.66 4.73
CA GLU A 283 -5.13 -19.83 4.07
C GLU A 283 -5.70 -20.85 5.07
N VAL A 284 -5.06 -21.03 6.24
CA VAL A 284 -5.55 -21.93 7.30
C VAL A 284 -6.91 -21.51 7.86
N TYR A 285 -7.20 -20.20 7.81
CA TYR A 285 -8.48 -19.61 8.24
C TYR A 285 -9.46 -19.36 7.09
N TYR A 286 -9.14 -19.82 5.87
CA TYR A 286 -9.91 -19.55 4.64
C TYR A 286 -10.07 -18.05 4.32
N VAL A 287 -9.12 -17.23 4.76
CA VAL A 287 -9.07 -15.79 4.51
C VAL A 287 -8.34 -15.53 3.19
N LEU A 288 -8.90 -14.68 2.35
CA LEU A 288 -8.28 -14.26 1.09
C LEU A 288 -7.27 -13.13 1.32
N VAL A 289 -6.35 -12.96 0.35
CA VAL A 289 -5.34 -11.89 0.39
C VAL A 289 -5.50 -10.99 -0.83
N ALA A 290 -5.66 -9.68 -0.58
CA ALA A 290 -5.73 -8.65 -1.60
C ALA A 290 -4.76 -7.52 -1.21
N PRO A 291 -3.46 -7.60 -1.56
CA PRO A 291 -2.47 -6.65 -1.06
C PRO A 291 -2.83 -5.20 -1.34
N HIS A 292 -2.76 -4.35 -0.31
CA HIS A 292 -2.78 -2.90 -0.46
C HIS A 292 -1.55 -2.46 -1.27
N ASN A 293 -1.74 -1.58 -2.26
CA ASN A 293 -0.65 -1.07 -3.08
C ASN A 293 -0.96 0.31 -3.66
N VAL A 294 -0.72 1.34 -2.87
CA VAL A 294 -0.73 2.75 -3.31
C VAL A 294 0.71 3.25 -3.54
N GLY A 295 1.65 2.33 -3.73
CA GLY A 295 3.03 2.58 -4.13
C GLY A 295 3.18 2.92 -5.61
N GLY A 296 4.43 2.96 -6.07
CA GLY A 296 4.80 3.18 -7.46
C GLY A 296 5.12 1.87 -8.21
N PRO A 297 5.98 1.93 -9.22
CA PRO A 297 6.20 0.80 -10.13
C PRO A 297 6.97 -0.38 -9.52
N VAL A 298 7.92 -0.16 -8.60
CA VAL A 298 8.67 -1.27 -7.97
C VAL A 298 7.79 -1.96 -6.94
N SER A 299 6.99 -1.21 -6.16
CA SER A 299 5.98 -1.77 -5.27
C SER A 299 4.97 -2.63 -6.04
N THR A 300 4.49 -2.13 -7.18
CA THR A 300 3.59 -2.89 -8.07
C THR A 300 4.26 -4.16 -8.59
N ALA A 301 5.51 -4.10 -9.03
CA ALA A 301 6.25 -5.29 -9.47
C ALA A 301 6.32 -6.35 -8.36
N ALA A 302 6.71 -5.97 -7.14
CA ALA A 302 6.76 -6.88 -5.99
C ALA A 302 5.38 -7.52 -5.72
N ALA A 303 4.31 -6.71 -5.76
CA ALA A 303 2.94 -7.19 -5.56
C ALA A 303 2.50 -8.18 -6.65
N LEU A 304 2.88 -7.98 -7.91
CA LEU A 304 2.59 -8.92 -9.00
C LEU A 304 3.32 -10.26 -8.84
N HIS A 305 4.58 -10.24 -8.37
CA HIS A 305 5.31 -11.48 -8.08
C HIS A 305 4.69 -12.26 -6.90
N PHE A 306 4.29 -11.56 -5.86
CA PHE A 306 3.53 -12.16 -4.75
C PHE A 306 2.21 -12.77 -5.25
N ALA A 307 1.41 -12.00 -5.99
CA ALA A 307 0.13 -12.43 -6.51
C ALA A 307 0.23 -13.65 -7.42
N ALA A 308 1.26 -13.70 -8.29
CA ALA A 308 1.51 -14.83 -9.20
C ALA A 308 1.69 -16.16 -8.46
N SER A 309 2.32 -16.12 -7.27
CA SER A 309 2.74 -17.32 -6.51
C SER A 309 1.89 -17.64 -5.28
N THR A 310 0.80 -16.93 -5.02
CA THR A 310 0.00 -17.06 -3.77
C THR A 310 -1.37 -17.66 -4.06
N PRO A 311 -1.70 -18.88 -3.56
CA PRO A 311 -2.94 -19.60 -3.88
C PRO A 311 -4.22 -18.82 -3.49
N ASN A 312 -4.29 -18.31 -2.28
CA ASN A 312 -5.44 -17.56 -1.73
C ASN A 312 -5.45 -16.06 -2.06
N PHE A 313 -4.68 -15.64 -3.06
CA PHE A 313 -4.75 -14.27 -3.61
C PHE A 313 -6.09 -14.02 -4.29
N LYS A 314 -6.71 -12.88 -4.02
CA LYS A 314 -8.00 -12.46 -4.59
C LYS A 314 -7.84 -11.50 -5.77
N ILE A 315 -7.22 -10.33 -5.54
CA ILE A 315 -7.15 -9.25 -6.52
C ILE A 315 -6.04 -8.26 -6.12
N GLN A 316 -5.40 -7.61 -7.09
CA GLN A 316 -4.31 -6.64 -6.88
C GLN A 316 -4.79 -5.20 -7.05
N GLU A 317 -4.49 -4.38 -6.08
CA GLU A 317 -4.65 -2.93 -6.16
C GLU A 317 -3.71 -2.32 -7.20
N HIS A 318 -4.23 -1.41 -8.02
CA HIS A 318 -3.42 -0.63 -8.94
C HIS A 318 -3.78 0.86 -8.92
N PHE A 319 -2.77 1.67 -8.61
CA PHE A 319 -2.91 3.11 -8.46
C PHE A 319 -2.22 3.90 -9.59
N ASN A 320 -1.16 3.34 -10.20
CA ASN A 320 -0.25 4.08 -11.07
C ASN A 320 -0.88 4.55 -12.39
N ASP A 321 -1.99 3.94 -12.82
CA ASP A 321 -2.77 4.38 -13.98
C ASP A 321 -3.53 5.70 -13.75
N PHE A 322 -3.63 6.12 -12.51
CA PHE A 322 -4.34 7.32 -12.05
C PHE A 322 -3.42 8.29 -11.29
N ALA A 323 -2.11 8.04 -11.37
CA ALA A 323 -1.05 8.90 -10.85
C ALA A 323 -0.45 9.73 -12.00
N GLU A 324 0.50 10.57 -11.65
CA GLU A 324 1.29 11.36 -12.60
C GLU A 324 2.13 10.43 -13.50
N GLU A 325 2.28 10.79 -14.77
CA GLU A 325 2.95 9.96 -15.78
C GLU A 325 4.39 9.59 -15.40
N TRP A 326 5.11 10.49 -14.73
CA TRP A 326 6.48 10.24 -14.29
C TRP A 326 6.59 9.15 -13.22
N VAL A 327 5.51 8.84 -12.50
CA VAL A 327 5.50 7.75 -11.52
C VAL A 327 5.78 6.41 -12.20
N LYS A 328 5.09 6.09 -13.29
CA LYS A 328 5.38 4.87 -14.07
C LYS A 328 6.77 4.90 -14.71
N ALA A 329 7.17 6.07 -15.20
CA ALA A 329 8.46 6.26 -15.85
C ALA A 329 9.66 6.13 -14.91
N ALA A 330 9.46 6.22 -13.58
CA ALA A 330 10.52 6.07 -12.57
C ALA A 330 11.10 4.65 -12.49
N ALA A 331 10.33 3.62 -12.86
CA ALA A 331 10.84 2.25 -13.03
C ALA A 331 9.95 1.48 -14.03
N PRO A 332 10.18 1.63 -15.34
CA PRO A 332 9.42 0.94 -16.36
C PRO A 332 9.66 -0.57 -16.35
N GLY A 333 8.68 -1.35 -16.81
CA GLY A 333 8.77 -2.80 -16.97
C GLY A 333 7.53 -3.57 -16.52
N ASN A 334 6.64 -2.98 -15.73
CA ASN A 334 5.39 -3.62 -15.35
C ASN A 334 4.47 -3.83 -16.55
N PRO A 335 3.74 -4.97 -16.61
CA PRO A 335 2.67 -5.14 -17.58
C PRO A 335 1.54 -4.13 -17.34
N GLU A 336 0.85 -3.74 -18.40
CA GLU A 336 -0.36 -2.91 -18.31
C GLU A 336 -1.58 -3.77 -17.96
N VAL A 337 -2.61 -3.14 -17.40
CA VAL A 337 -3.90 -3.80 -17.15
C VAL A 337 -4.66 -3.90 -18.46
N VAL A 338 -5.02 -5.12 -18.85
CA VAL A 338 -5.84 -5.42 -20.02
C VAL A 338 -7.02 -6.26 -19.60
N ASP A 339 -8.23 -5.79 -19.89
CA ASP A 339 -9.50 -6.46 -19.56
C ASP A 339 -9.58 -6.91 -18.09
N GLY A 340 -9.12 -6.04 -17.18
CA GLY A 340 -9.13 -6.25 -15.72
C GLY A 340 -7.99 -7.10 -15.17
N TYR A 341 -6.99 -7.44 -15.98
CA TYR A 341 -5.89 -8.31 -15.56
C TYR A 341 -4.52 -7.77 -15.98
N PHE A 342 -3.53 -8.02 -15.15
CA PHE A 342 -2.12 -7.98 -15.55
C PHE A 342 -1.69 -9.34 -16.13
N ALA A 343 -0.81 -9.32 -17.13
CA ALA A 343 0.01 -10.48 -17.46
C ALA A 343 1.01 -10.79 -16.32
N LEU A 344 1.57 -12.01 -16.29
CA LEU A 344 2.65 -12.30 -15.35
C LEU A 344 3.89 -11.47 -15.67
N PRO A 345 4.63 -10.98 -14.63
CA PRO A 345 5.89 -10.30 -14.83
C PRO A 345 6.89 -11.15 -15.63
N GLN A 346 7.61 -10.52 -16.52
CA GLN A 346 8.62 -11.17 -17.37
C GLN A 346 10.02 -10.69 -17.01
N GLY A 347 11.01 -11.51 -17.33
CA GLY A 347 12.42 -11.19 -17.08
C GLY A 347 12.90 -11.59 -15.69
N PRO A 348 14.22 -11.56 -15.46
CA PRO A 348 14.84 -11.90 -14.18
C PRO A 348 14.61 -10.82 -13.13
N GLY A 349 14.60 -11.22 -11.86
CA GLY A 349 14.33 -10.32 -10.74
C GLY A 349 12.88 -9.85 -10.69
N LEU A 350 12.68 -8.58 -10.40
CA LEU A 350 11.36 -7.94 -10.42
C LEU A 350 10.90 -7.57 -11.83
N GLY A 351 11.79 -7.59 -12.83
CA GLY A 351 11.47 -7.24 -14.21
C GLY A 351 11.33 -5.72 -14.46
N VAL A 352 11.67 -4.89 -13.49
CA VAL A 352 11.67 -3.41 -13.58
C VAL A 352 13.05 -2.86 -13.31
N LYS A 353 13.35 -1.65 -13.80
CA LYS A 353 14.64 -1.01 -13.57
C LYS A 353 14.45 0.47 -13.24
N LEU A 354 15.13 0.96 -12.19
CA LEU A 354 15.07 2.36 -11.80
C LEU A 354 15.58 3.29 -12.92
N ASN A 355 14.79 4.31 -13.22
CA ASN A 355 15.17 5.41 -14.09
C ASN A 355 15.57 6.62 -13.21
N LEU A 356 16.86 6.72 -12.92
CA LEU A 356 17.39 7.73 -12.03
C LEU A 356 17.26 9.14 -12.59
N ASP A 357 17.21 9.31 -13.91
CA ASP A 357 17.03 10.62 -14.53
C ASP A 357 15.63 11.15 -14.21
N VAL A 358 14.58 10.36 -14.43
CA VAL A 358 13.20 10.72 -14.06
C VAL A 358 13.07 11.00 -12.57
N ILE A 359 13.69 10.17 -11.72
CA ILE A 359 13.64 10.38 -10.27
C ILE A 359 14.29 11.70 -9.89
N SER A 360 15.42 12.05 -10.51
CA SER A 360 16.15 13.31 -10.22
C SER A 360 15.42 14.55 -10.72
N GLU A 361 14.63 14.44 -11.78
CA GLU A 361 13.80 15.53 -12.32
C GLU A 361 12.61 15.88 -11.42
N HIS A 362 12.19 14.95 -10.55
CA HIS A 362 11.06 15.12 -9.64
C HIS A 362 11.48 14.94 -8.18
N PRO A 363 12.24 15.88 -7.59
CA PRO A 363 12.78 15.74 -6.25
C PRO A 363 11.71 15.71 -5.18
N GLN A 364 12.08 15.19 -4.01
CA GLN A 364 11.25 15.14 -2.81
C GLN A 364 10.49 16.45 -2.58
N GLN A 365 9.21 16.33 -2.27
CA GLN A 365 8.36 17.47 -1.91
C GLN A 365 8.12 17.48 -0.39
N ARG A 366 7.98 18.68 0.20
CA ARG A 366 7.41 18.81 1.53
C ARG A 366 5.90 18.61 1.43
N ILE A 367 5.44 17.44 1.85
CA ILE A 367 4.06 17.04 1.74
C ILE A 367 3.50 16.77 3.13
N PHE A 368 2.32 17.32 3.37
CA PHE A 368 1.46 16.89 4.47
C PHE A 368 0.11 16.49 3.90
N PHE A 369 -0.18 15.20 3.97
CA PHE A 369 -1.45 14.63 3.55
C PHE A 369 -2.32 14.39 4.78
N ASN A 370 -3.52 14.97 4.80
CA ASN A 370 -4.52 14.78 5.85
C ASN A 370 -5.78 14.13 5.28
N LEU A 371 -5.96 12.85 5.57
CA LEU A 371 -7.11 12.05 5.15
C LEU A 371 -8.46 12.59 5.66
N PHE A 372 -8.47 13.37 6.73
CA PHE A 372 -9.68 13.95 7.33
C PHE A 372 -9.92 15.40 6.92
N ALA A 373 -9.15 15.94 5.96
CA ALA A 373 -9.48 17.21 5.34
C ALA A 373 -10.68 17.05 4.39
N GLU A 374 -11.52 18.07 4.26
CA GLU A 374 -12.74 18.00 3.45
C GLU A 374 -12.46 17.60 1.99
N ASN A 375 -11.37 18.09 1.43
CA ASN A 375 -10.99 17.88 0.03
C ASN A 375 -9.83 16.90 -0.17
N TRP A 376 -9.56 16.00 0.79
CA TRP A 376 -8.45 15.05 0.75
C TRP A 376 -8.44 14.18 -0.52
N HIS A 377 -9.61 13.87 -1.06
CA HIS A 377 -9.79 13.00 -2.23
C HIS A 377 -9.20 13.60 -3.52
N PHE A 378 -9.00 14.91 -3.60
CA PHE A 378 -8.24 15.51 -4.69
C PHE A 378 -6.76 15.18 -4.65
N ARG A 379 -6.27 14.63 -3.53
CA ARG A 379 -4.87 14.24 -3.36
C ARG A 379 -3.89 15.35 -3.70
N GLN A 380 -4.22 16.54 -3.27
CA GLN A 380 -3.31 17.69 -3.30
C GLN A 380 -2.72 17.85 -1.91
N ALA A 381 -1.38 17.93 -1.85
CA ALA A 381 -0.73 18.20 -0.58
C ALA A 381 -1.22 19.53 -0.03
N LEU A 382 -1.75 19.50 1.18
CA LEU A 382 -1.89 20.73 1.94
C LEU A 382 -0.48 21.26 2.17
N GLN A 383 -0.14 22.44 1.63
CA GLN A 383 1.08 23.13 2.03
C GLN A 383 0.95 23.31 3.54
N PRO A 384 1.90 22.85 4.35
CA PRO A 384 1.88 23.16 5.77
C PRO A 384 1.83 24.68 5.86
N THR A 385 0.84 25.19 6.58
CA THR A 385 0.89 26.58 7.06
C THR A 385 2.28 26.71 7.70
N PRO A 386 3.13 27.67 7.30
CA PRO A 386 4.43 27.81 7.93
C PRO A 386 4.16 27.81 9.43
N ILE A 387 4.79 26.89 10.16
CA ILE A 387 4.91 27.03 11.60
C ILE A 387 5.56 28.40 11.72
N GLN A 388 4.78 29.40 12.13
CA GLN A 388 5.36 30.67 12.53
C GLN A 388 6.39 30.23 13.58
N ASP A 389 7.66 30.46 13.29
CA ASP A 389 8.70 30.37 14.31
C ASP A 389 8.19 31.23 15.46
N GLU A 390 7.48 30.60 16.40
CA GLU A 390 7.36 31.15 17.73
C GLU A 390 8.80 31.24 18.14
N GLN A 391 9.29 32.48 18.13
CA GLN A 391 10.59 32.82 18.64
C GLN A 391 10.73 32.06 19.96
N VAL A 392 11.53 30.99 19.91
CA VAL A 392 12.14 30.47 21.11
C VAL A 392 12.99 31.64 21.60
N SER A 393 12.40 32.47 22.44
CA SER A 393 13.10 33.46 23.20
C SER A 393 14.21 32.67 23.89
N GLN A 394 15.44 32.90 23.42
CA GLN A 394 16.61 32.44 24.14
C GLN A 394 16.58 33.17 25.48
N ASP A 395 15.97 32.49 26.45
CA ASP A 395 16.07 32.91 27.84
C ASP A 395 17.52 32.64 28.28
N GLU A 396 18.33 33.65 28.23
CA GLU A 396 19.73 33.63 28.67
C GLU A 396 19.91 33.42 30.20
N SER A 397 18.87 32.99 30.90
CA SER A 397 18.88 32.81 32.36
C SER A 397 19.22 31.38 32.88
N ALA A 398 19.73 30.50 32.02
CA ALA A 398 20.20 29.17 32.44
C ALA A 398 21.74 29.03 32.44
N LYS A 399 22.47 30.08 32.83
CA LYS A 399 23.85 29.98 33.26
C LYS A 399 23.92 30.46 34.72
N GLU A 400 23.61 29.54 35.63
CA GLU A 400 24.04 29.55 37.04
C GLU A 400 23.15 28.53 37.80
N LEU A 401 23.60 27.28 37.79
CA LEU A 401 23.53 26.36 38.96
C LEU A 401 24.33 25.11 38.61
#